data_b6e948de17ed51468e3e6f9e923ee11a
#
_entry.id   b6e948de17ed51468e3e6f9e923ee11a
#
_cell.length_a   1.000
_cell.length_b   1.000
_cell.length_c   1.000
_cell.angle_alpha   90.00
_cell.angle_beta   90.00
_cell.angle_gamma   90.00
#
_symmetry.space_group_name_H-M   'P 1'
#
loop_
_entity.id
_entity.type
_entity.pdbx_description
1 polymer ?
#
loop_
_entity_poly.entity_id
_entity_poly.type
_entity_poly.pdbx_seq_one_letter_code
_entity_poly.pdbx_strand_id
1 'polypeptide(L)'
;MSSSELTTRDFTEESQPFELFGQWLKDAEASEPNDPNAVALATVDEHGLPNVRMVLLKGFDEHGFVFYTNFESQKGQEILGQKKAAMVFHWKSLRRQVRLRGEVEVVSDAEADAYYASRPRGSRIGAWASKQSRPLESRFALEKSVAEYTARYAIGEIPRPAHWSGFRIKPVSIEFWHDRQFRLHDRIEFRRKDPAGAWEKVRMYP
;
A
#
# COMPACT_ATOMS: atom_id res chain seq x y z
N MET A 1 8.73 -22.66 18.29
CA MET A 1 8.37 -23.41 17.07
C MET A 1 9.39 -23.06 16.00
N SER A 2 10.00 -24.06 15.39
CA SER A 2 11.07 -23.87 14.41
C SER A 2 10.50 -23.22 13.13
N SER A 3 11.22 -22.26 12.54
CA SER A 3 10.86 -21.60 11.27
C SER A 3 10.66 -22.53 10.07
N SER A 4 10.93 -23.84 10.24
CA SER A 4 10.73 -24.86 9.22
C SER A 4 9.30 -25.38 9.08
N GLU A 5 8.45 -25.19 10.09
CA GLU A 5 7.06 -25.71 10.05
C GLU A 5 6.07 -24.81 9.32
N LEU A 6 6.38 -23.53 9.11
CA LEU A 6 5.57 -22.59 8.35
C LEU A 6 5.72 -22.74 6.81
N THR A 7 6.57 -23.64 6.35
CA THR A 7 6.92 -23.80 4.93
C THR A 7 6.40 -25.09 4.30
N THR A 8 5.53 -25.85 4.96
CA THR A 8 5.13 -27.20 4.52
C THR A 8 4.09 -27.22 3.40
N ARG A 9 3.37 -26.11 3.14
CA ARG A 9 2.46 -26.04 2.00
C ARG A 9 3.16 -25.42 0.80
N ASP A 10 3.18 -26.12 -0.32
CA ASP A 10 3.71 -25.58 -1.58
C ASP A 10 2.76 -24.49 -2.11
N PHE A 11 3.08 -23.24 -1.84
CA PHE A 11 2.28 -22.09 -2.28
C PHE A 11 2.20 -21.97 -3.81
N THR A 12 3.07 -22.69 -4.54
CA THR A 12 3.07 -22.65 -6.00
C THR A 12 1.85 -23.34 -6.59
N GLU A 13 1.12 -24.14 -5.81
CA GLU A 13 -0.12 -24.78 -6.21
C GLU A 13 -1.35 -23.86 -6.06
N GLU A 14 -1.25 -22.76 -5.31
CA GLU A 14 -2.37 -21.83 -5.14
C GLU A 14 -2.81 -21.21 -6.46
N SER A 15 -4.13 -21.06 -6.62
CA SER A 15 -4.75 -20.54 -7.85
C SER A 15 -5.38 -19.16 -7.69
N GLN A 16 -5.54 -18.68 -6.45
CA GLN A 16 -6.22 -17.43 -6.12
C GLN A 16 -5.24 -16.44 -5.50
N PRO A 17 -4.81 -15.39 -6.23
CA PRO A 17 -3.75 -14.52 -5.77
C PRO A 17 -4.14 -13.70 -4.53
N PHE A 18 -5.41 -13.29 -4.38
CA PHE A 18 -5.84 -12.52 -3.22
C PHE A 18 -5.96 -13.39 -1.97
N GLU A 19 -6.36 -14.65 -2.10
CA GLU A 19 -6.37 -15.61 -0.98
C GLU A 19 -4.94 -15.89 -0.50
N LEU A 20 -4.02 -16.16 -1.44
CA LEU A 20 -2.61 -16.35 -1.12
C LEU A 20 -1.99 -15.11 -0.46
N PHE A 21 -2.30 -13.92 -0.96
CA PHE A 21 -1.84 -12.68 -0.32
C PHE A 21 -2.37 -12.54 1.10
N GLY A 22 -3.66 -12.81 1.31
CA GLY A 22 -4.29 -12.77 2.65
C GLY A 22 -3.64 -13.74 3.64
N GLN A 23 -3.33 -14.95 3.18
CA GLN A 23 -2.62 -15.94 3.99
C GLN A 23 -1.22 -15.42 4.38
N TRP A 24 -0.46 -14.92 3.41
CA TRP A 24 0.90 -14.43 3.64
C TRP A 24 0.93 -13.16 4.51
N LEU A 25 -0.04 -12.27 4.36
CA LEU A 25 -0.16 -11.10 5.22
C LEU A 25 -0.48 -11.51 6.67
N LYS A 26 -1.36 -12.47 6.87
CA LYS A 26 -1.67 -13.01 8.21
C LYS A 26 -0.44 -13.66 8.86
N ASP A 27 0.36 -14.40 8.09
CA ASP A 27 1.63 -14.96 8.58
C ASP A 27 2.60 -13.83 8.96
N ALA A 28 2.64 -12.75 8.17
CA ALA A 28 3.47 -11.57 8.45
C ALA A 28 3.01 -10.82 9.70
N GLU A 29 1.71 -10.66 9.91
CA GLU A 29 1.14 -10.06 11.13
C GLU A 29 1.55 -10.81 12.40
N ALA A 30 1.73 -12.13 12.29
CA ALA A 30 2.18 -12.97 13.40
C ALA A 30 3.72 -12.99 13.59
N SER A 31 4.50 -12.57 12.60
CA SER A 31 5.95 -12.82 12.56
C SER A 31 6.80 -11.55 12.45
N GLU A 32 6.31 -10.50 11.77
CA GLU A 32 7.05 -9.25 11.62
C GLU A 32 6.98 -8.42 12.91
N PRO A 33 8.10 -7.86 13.37
CA PRO A 33 8.11 -7.08 14.63
C PRO A 33 7.36 -5.77 14.53
N ASN A 34 7.26 -5.16 13.33
CA ASN A 34 6.61 -3.87 13.10
C ASN A 34 5.97 -3.82 11.71
N ASP A 35 4.83 -3.15 11.61
CA ASP A 35 4.19 -2.72 10.37
C ASP A 35 4.17 -3.79 9.25
N PRO A 36 3.59 -4.98 9.45
CA PRO A 36 3.53 -6.03 8.42
C PRO A 36 2.80 -5.56 7.15
N ASN A 37 1.98 -4.52 7.27
CA ASN A 37 1.27 -3.86 6.19
C ASN A 37 2.04 -2.70 5.55
N ALA A 38 3.29 -2.43 5.96
CA ALA A 38 4.12 -1.46 5.29
C ALA A 38 4.54 -1.96 3.90
N VAL A 39 4.43 -1.09 2.91
CA VAL A 39 4.68 -1.43 1.52
C VAL A 39 5.44 -0.31 0.81
N ALA A 40 6.47 -0.65 0.04
CA ALA A 40 7.11 0.29 -0.85
C ALA A 40 6.21 0.51 -2.07
N LEU A 41 5.79 1.76 -2.27
CA LEU A 41 4.97 2.21 -3.38
C LEU A 41 5.85 2.92 -4.40
N ALA A 42 5.88 2.40 -5.61
CA ALA A 42 6.52 3.02 -6.76
C ALA A 42 5.49 3.76 -7.61
N THR A 43 5.84 4.98 -8.01
CA THR A 43 5.07 5.86 -8.89
C THR A 43 6.01 6.43 -9.96
N VAL A 44 5.45 7.05 -10.98
CA VAL A 44 6.22 7.62 -12.09
C VAL A 44 5.73 9.04 -12.32
N ASP A 45 6.64 9.99 -12.53
CA ASP A 45 6.30 11.36 -12.85
C ASP A 45 5.88 11.54 -14.32
N GLU A 46 5.59 12.77 -14.73
CA GLU A 46 5.20 13.11 -16.11
C GLU A 46 6.31 12.87 -17.14
N HIS A 47 7.56 12.81 -16.70
CA HIS A 47 8.73 12.57 -17.55
C HIS A 47 9.15 11.09 -17.60
N GLY A 48 8.43 10.21 -16.89
CA GLY A 48 8.76 8.79 -16.81
C GLY A 48 9.80 8.45 -15.75
N LEU A 49 10.21 9.39 -14.89
CA LEU A 49 11.16 9.13 -13.83
C LEU A 49 10.46 8.41 -12.66
N PRO A 50 10.93 7.21 -12.27
CA PRO A 50 10.33 6.47 -11.17
C PRO A 50 10.69 7.08 -9.80
N ASN A 51 9.77 6.99 -8.87
CA ASN A 51 9.91 7.41 -7.49
C ASN A 51 9.38 6.34 -6.55
N VAL A 52 9.94 6.23 -5.33
CA VAL A 52 9.54 5.20 -4.36
C VAL A 52 9.50 5.74 -2.93
N ARG A 53 8.53 5.29 -2.13
CA ARG A 53 8.39 5.60 -0.69
C ARG A 53 7.58 4.51 0.00
N MET A 54 7.65 4.48 1.33
CA MET A 54 6.80 3.60 2.12
C MET A 54 5.41 4.21 2.32
N VAL A 55 4.39 3.38 2.22
CA VAL A 55 3.01 3.65 2.64
C VAL A 55 2.47 2.45 3.41
N LEU A 56 1.28 2.56 3.99
CA LEU A 56 0.63 1.45 4.68
C LEU A 56 -0.56 0.95 3.87
N LEU A 57 -0.59 -0.35 3.60
CA LEU A 57 -1.80 -1.00 3.08
C LEU A 57 -2.91 -0.87 4.12
N LYS A 58 -4.12 -0.52 3.69
CA LYS A 58 -5.28 -0.33 4.56
C LYS A 58 -6.47 -1.23 4.23
N GLY A 59 -6.43 -1.87 3.10
CA GLY A 59 -7.40 -2.87 2.67
C GLY A 59 -6.97 -3.53 1.38
N PHE A 60 -7.47 -4.73 1.15
CA PHE A 60 -7.37 -5.42 -0.13
C PHE A 60 -8.56 -6.37 -0.29
N ASP A 61 -8.97 -6.55 -1.49
CA ASP A 61 -10.02 -7.47 -1.93
C ASP A 61 -9.78 -7.85 -3.40
N GLU A 62 -10.71 -8.55 -4.02
CA GLU A 62 -10.65 -8.92 -5.45
C GLU A 62 -10.59 -7.72 -6.40
N HIS A 63 -10.98 -6.52 -5.92
CA HIS A 63 -10.91 -5.27 -6.68
C HIS A 63 -9.54 -4.61 -6.61
N GLY A 64 -8.71 -4.92 -5.60
CA GLY A 64 -7.35 -4.42 -5.50
C GLY A 64 -6.87 -4.05 -4.11
N PHE A 65 -5.81 -3.24 -4.06
CA PHE A 65 -5.05 -2.89 -2.86
C PHE A 65 -5.21 -1.41 -2.55
N VAL A 66 -5.66 -1.07 -1.33
CA VAL A 66 -6.04 0.29 -0.95
C VAL A 66 -5.03 0.90 0.01
N PHE A 67 -4.64 2.13 -0.25
CA PHE A 67 -3.90 2.99 0.66
C PHE A 67 -4.42 4.42 0.61
N TYR A 68 -4.15 5.20 1.66
CA TYR A 68 -4.64 6.57 1.78
C TYR A 68 -3.47 7.56 1.86
N THR A 69 -3.63 8.71 1.23
CA THR A 69 -2.60 9.74 1.18
C THR A 69 -3.18 11.13 0.90
N ASN A 70 -2.31 12.14 0.94
CA ASN A 70 -2.62 13.47 0.46
C ASN A 70 -2.43 13.52 -1.07
N PHE A 71 -3.46 13.89 -1.81
CA PHE A 71 -3.43 14.01 -3.28
C PHE A 71 -2.50 15.11 -3.79
N GLU A 72 -2.26 16.15 -2.97
CA GLU A 72 -1.32 17.22 -3.30
C GLU A 72 0.14 16.85 -3.02
N SER A 73 0.40 15.67 -2.41
CA SER A 73 1.76 15.16 -2.25
C SER A 73 2.35 14.75 -3.60
N GLN A 74 3.68 14.67 -3.70
CA GLN A 74 4.36 14.27 -4.92
C GLN A 74 3.80 12.95 -5.47
N LYS A 75 3.69 11.88 -4.65
CA LYS A 75 3.09 10.60 -5.08
C LYS A 75 1.63 10.74 -5.52
N GLY A 76 0.87 11.61 -4.85
CA GLY A 76 -0.53 11.86 -5.19
C GLY A 76 -0.67 12.44 -6.59
N GLN A 77 0.14 13.45 -6.92
CA GLN A 77 0.16 14.07 -8.24
C GLN A 77 0.66 13.10 -9.33
N GLU A 78 1.73 12.35 -9.05
CA GLU A 78 2.26 11.32 -9.96
C GLU A 78 1.18 10.27 -10.31
N ILE A 79 0.45 9.79 -9.30
CA ILE A 79 -0.63 8.81 -9.51
C ILE A 79 -1.82 9.41 -10.26
N LEU A 80 -2.24 10.62 -9.90
CA LEU A 80 -3.36 11.28 -10.58
C LEU A 80 -3.05 11.52 -12.06
N GLY A 81 -1.79 11.82 -12.39
CA GLY A 81 -1.32 12.01 -13.77
C GLY A 81 -1.19 10.70 -14.55
N GLN A 82 -0.53 9.70 -13.97
CA GLN A 82 -0.17 8.47 -14.70
C GLN A 82 -1.18 7.33 -14.54
N LYS A 83 -1.98 7.34 -13.46
CA LYS A 83 -2.96 6.30 -13.12
C LYS A 83 -2.38 4.89 -13.08
N LYS A 84 -1.10 4.77 -12.73
CA LYS A 84 -0.36 3.52 -12.63
C LYS A 84 0.55 3.55 -11.41
N ALA A 85 0.71 2.41 -10.76
CA ALA A 85 1.62 2.24 -9.65
C ALA A 85 2.04 0.78 -9.49
N ALA A 86 3.10 0.58 -8.69
CA ALA A 86 3.50 -0.74 -8.24
C ALA A 86 3.74 -0.72 -6.73
N MET A 87 3.58 -1.89 -6.10
CA MET A 87 3.87 -2.10 -4.70
C MET A 87 4.78 -3.30 -4.50
N VAL A 88 5.63 -3.24 -3.47
CA VAL A 88 6.37 -4.42 -2.99
C VAL A 88 6.32 -4.51 -1.47
N PHE A 89 5.82 -5.64 -0.98
CA PHE A 89 5.92 -6.09 0.40
C PHE A 89 7.18 -6.93 0.54
N HIS A 90 7.92 -6.75 1.62
CA HIS A 90 9.08 -7.57 1.93
C HIS A 90 9.07 -7.95 3.41
N TRP A 91 8.61 -9.14 3.70
CA TRP A 91 8.55 -9.73 5.04
C TRP A 91 9.83 -10.50 5.31
N LYS A 92 10.75 -9.85 6.00
CA LYS A 92 12.12 -10.36 6.23
C LYS A 92 12.12 -11.58 7.13
N SER A 93 11.29 -11.60 8.18
CA SER A 93 11.18 -12.72 9.10
C SER A 93 10.71 -14.01 8.41
N LEU A 94 9.89 -13.86 7.38
CA LEU A 94 9.37 -14.97 6.57
C LEU A 94 10.19 -15.24 5.31
N ARG A 95 11.16 -14.37 4.97
CA ARG A 95 11.93 -14.46 3.74
C ARG A 95 11.04 -14.48 2.49
N ARG A 96 9.94 -13.70 2.52
CA ARG A 96 8.92 -13.61 1.48
C ARG A 96 8.81 -12.19 0.92
N GLN A 97 8.49 -12.11 -0.36
CA GLN A 97 8.18 -10.87 -1.03
C GLN A 97 6.92 -11.04 -1.89
N VAL A 98 6.06 -10.02 -1.87
CA VAL A 98 4.95 -9.90 -2.83
C VAL A 98 5.11 -8.59 -3.56
N ARG A 99 5.12 -8.61 -4.88
CA ARG A 99 5.08 -7.40 -5.69
C ARG A 99 3.86 -7.41 -6.60
N LEU A 100 3.25 -6.26 -6.76
CA LEU A 100 2.11 -6.08 -7.66
C LEU A 100 2.25 -4.77 -8.43
N ARG A 101 1.61 -4.71 -9.58
CA ARG A 101 1.50 -3.50 -10.38
C ARG A 101 0.18 -3.48 -11.13
N GLY A 102 -0.34 -2.28 -11.36
CA GLY A 102 -1.61 -2.15 -12.05
C GLY A 102 -2.04 -0.71 -12.26
N GLU A 103 -3.26 -0.59 -12.72
CA GLU A 103 -3.97 0.67 -12.85
C GLU A 103 -4.41 1.17 -11.48
N VAL A 104 -4.53 2.49 -11.35
CA VAL A 104 -4.95 3.11 -10.10
C VAL A 104 -6.21 3.92 -10.31
N GLU A 105 -7.17 3.71 -9.41
CA GLU A 105 -8.36 4.54 -9.29
C GLU A 105 -8.43 5.22 -7.92
N VAL A 106 -9.15 6.31 -7.84
CA VAL A 106 -9.50 6.95 -6.57
C VAL A 106 -10.64 6.16 -5.94
N VAL A 107 -10.54 5.88 -4.64
CA VAL A 107 -11.65 5.25 -3.91
C VAL A 107 -12.85 6.18 -3.83
N SER A 108 -14.04 5.64 -3.59
CA SER A 108 -15.25 6.47 -3.42
C SER A 108 -15.12 7.41 -2.21
N ASP A 109 -15.85 8.53 -2.26
CA ASP A 109 -15.89 9.45 -1.12
C ASP A 109 -16.42 8.77 0.14
N ALA A 110 -17.41 7.90 0.02
CA ALA A 110 -17.95 7.13 1.15
C ALA A 110 -16.89 6.23 1.80
N GLU A 111 -16.06 5.54 1.00
CA GLU A 111 -14.95 4.71 1.48
C GLU A 111 -13.87 5.58 2.15
N ALA A 112 -13.53 6.71 1.53
CA ALA A 112 -12.55 7.65 2.07
C ALA A 112 -13.02 8.29 3.39
N ASP A 113 -14.29 8.69 3.48
CA ASP A 113 -14.88 9.29 4.67
C ASP A 113 -14.95 8.28 5.82
N ALA A 114 -15.39 7.05 5.54
CA ALA A 114 -15.44 5.98 6.54
C ALA A 114 -14.05 5.67 7.13
N TYR A 115 -13.04 5.53 6.26
CA TYR A 115 -11.69 5.30 6.74
C TYR A 115 -11.11 6.54 7.46
N TYR A 116 -11.35 7.76 6.97
CA TYR A 116 -10.90 8.98 7.63
C TYR A 116 -11.48 9.11 9.04
N ALA A 117 -12.75 8.83 9.22
CA ALA A 117 -13.44 8.87 10.52
C ALA A 117 -12.85 7.87 11.53
N SER A 118 -12.40 6.70 11.08
CA SER A 118 -11.79 5.67 11.92
C SER A 118 -10.39 6.04 12.44
N ARG A 119 -9.73 7.05 11.85
CA ARG A 119 -8.37 7.44 12.22
C ARG A 119 -8.33 8.16 13.58
N PRO A 120 -7.24 7.97 14.36
CA PRO A 120 -7.04 8.74 15.58
C PRO A 120 -7.13 10.25 15.33
N ARG A 121 -7.69 10.99 16.30
CA ARG A 121 -7.90 12.44 16.20
C ARG A 121 -6.63 13.20 15.76
N GLY A 122 -5.47 12.88 16.35
CA GLY A 122 -4.20 13.52 15.98
C GLY A 122 -3.83 13.30 14.51
N SER A 123 -4.10 12.11 13.96
CA SER A 123 -3.86 11.81 12.55
C SER A 123 -4.81 12.56 11.61
N ARG A 124 -6.05 12.81 12.06
CA ARG A 124 -7.02 13.64 11.31
C ARG A 124 -6.59 15.10 11.29
N ILE A 125 -6.13 15.65 12.43
CA ILE A 125 -5.55 17.00 12.50
C ILE A 125 -4.31 17.11 11.61
N GLY A 126 -3.40 16.12 11.67
CA GLY A 126 -2.20 16.09 10.84
C GLY A 126 -2.48 16.14 9.34
N ALA A 127 -3.59 15.54 8.88
CA ALA A 127 -4.00 15.60 7.47
C ALA A 127 -4.38 17.03 7.02
N TRP A 128 -4.89 17.86 7.92
CA TRP A 128 -5.16 19.29 7.66
C TRP A 128 -3.89 20.14 7.76
N ALA A 129 -3.04 19.85 8.75
CA ALA A 129 -1.89 20.69 9.06
C ALA A 129 -0.71 20.51 8.09
N SER A 130 -0.57 19.33 7.49
CA SER A 130 0.59 18.99 6.67
C SER A 130 0.35 19.27 5.18
N LYS A 131 1.13 20.19 4.63
CA LYS A 131 1.28 20.40 3.18
C LYS A 131 2.29 19.37 2.63
N GLN A 132 1.92 18.08 2.68
CA GLN A 132 2.82 16.96 2.40
C GLN A 132 3.64 17.14 1.11
N SER A 133 4.94 16.84 1.18
CA SER A 133 5.94 16.94 0.10
C SER A 133 6.31 18.37 -0.34
N ARG A 134 5.77 19.42 0.28
CA ARG A 134 6.18 20.81 0.02
C ARG A 134 7.31 21.23 0.95
N PRO A 135 8.16 22.18 0.55
CA PRO A 135 9.18 22.74 1.45
C PRO A 135 8.57 23.21 2.76
N LEU A 136 9.22 22.90 3.86
CA LEU A 136 8.85 23.31 5.21
C LEU A 136 9.86 24.34 5.73
N GLU A 137 9.40 25.55 6.04
CA GLU A 137 10.24 26.66 6.51
C GLU A 137 10.97 26.32 7.82
N SER A 138 10.27 25.67 8.74
CA SER A 138 10.83 25.23 10.01
C SER A 138 9.92 24.19 10.69
N ARG A 139 10.49 23.42 11.63
CA ARG A 139 9.70 22.51 12.48
C ARG A 139 8.61 23.28 13.24
N PHE A 140 8.91 24.48 13.70
CA PHE A 140 7.95 25.35 14.40
C PHE A 140 6.75 25.72 13.52
N ALA A 141 6.92 25.94 12.22
CA ALA A 141 5.82 26.22 11.30
C ALA A 141 4.81 25.06 11.23
N LEU A 142 5.29 23.82 11.24
CA LEU A 142 4.39 22.64 11.29
C LEU A 142 3.69 22.53 12.64
N GLU A 143 4.41 22.71 13.75
CA GLU A 143 3.84 22.66 15.11
C GLU A 143 2.76 23.75 15.29
N LYS A 144 3.00 24.94 14.80
CA LYS A 144 2.00 26.03 14.76
C LYS A 144 0.76 25.64 13.97
N SER A 145 0.94 25.09 12.76
CA SER A 145 -0.19 24.63 11.95
C SER A 145 -1.00 23.54 12.66
N VAL A 146 -0.36 22.58 13.31
CA VAL A 146 -1.03 21.55 14.11
C VAL A 146 -1.83 22.19 15.26
N ALA A 147 -1.26 23.17 15.98
CA ALA A 147 -1.95 23.87 17.05
C ALA A 147 -3.17 24.63 16.55
N GLU A 148 -3.06 25.34 15.42
CA GLU A 148 -4.15 26.09 14.78
C GLU A 148 -5.33 25.17 14.41
N TYR A 149 -5.06 24.03 13.74
CA TYR A 149 -6.11 23.07 13.39
C TYR A 149 -6.68 22.32 14.61
N THR A 150 -5.85 22.07 15.64
CA THR A 150 -6.30 21.53 16.91
C THR A 150 -7.32 22.46 17.58
N ALA A 151 -7.04 23.77 17.62
CA ALA A 151 -7.94 24.78 18.16
C ALA A 151 -9.20 24.92 17.30
N ARG A 152 -9.04 24.95 15.97
CA ARG A 152 -10.16 25.08 15.03
C ARG A 152 -11.20 23.96 15.18
N TYR A 153 -10.73 22.73 15.40
CA TYR A 153 -11.55 21.54 15.57
C TYR A 153 -11.61 21.07 17.03
N ALA A 154 -11.49 21.98 18.00
CA ALA A 154 -11.51 21.63 19.42
C ALA A 154 -12.78 20.88 19.83
N ILE A 155 -13.93 21.24 19.26
CA ILE A 155 -15.24 20.66 19.50
C ILE A 155 -15.80 20.12 18.17
N GLY A 156 -16.48 18.97 18.23
CA GLY A 156 -17.16 18.37 17.09
C GLY A 156 -16.29 17.47 16.23
N GLU A 157 -16.79 17.17 15.04
CA GLU A 157 -16.13 16.30 14.09
C GLU A 157 -15.04 17.04 13.31
N ILE A 158 -14.01 16.31 12.93
CA ILE A 158 -12.97 16.80 12.03
C ILE A 158 -13.30 16.26 10.65
N PRO A 159 -13.80 17.08 9.71
CA PRO A 159 -14.13 16.63 8.36
C PRO A 159 -12.87 16.19 7.60
N ARG A 160 -13.04 15.32 6.62
CA ARG A 160 -11.96 14.95 5.71
C ARG A 160 -11.58 16.14 4.82
N PRO A 161 -10.30 16.53 4.74
CA PRO A 161 -9.91 17.57 3.78
C PRO A 161 -10.05 17.07 2.35
N ALA A 162 -10.43 17.96 1.43
CA ALA A 162 -10.65 17.60 0.03
C ALA A 162 -9.40 17.00 -0.66
N HIS A 163 -8.21 17.39 -0.21
CA HIS A 163 -6.95 16.88 -0.73
C HIS A 163 -6.52 15.53 -0.13
N TRP A 164 -7.31 14.92 0.75
CA TRP A 164 -6.96 13.65 1.39
C TRP A 164 -7.98 12.58 1.04
N SER A 165 -7.55 11.50 0.40
CA SER A 165 -8.38 10.36 0.03
C SER A 165 -7.53 9.10 -0.15
N GLY A 166 -8.11 8.05 -0.72
CA GLY A 166 -7.48 6.78 -0.99
C GLY A 166 -7.28 6.52 -2.48
N PHE A 167 -6.33 5.67 -2.76
CA PHE A 167 -6.11 5.05 -4.05
C PHE A 167 -6.26 3.54 -3.94
N ARG A 168 -6.88 2.94 -4.95
CA ARG A 168 -6.95 1.50 -5.16
C ARG A 168 -6.10 1.13 -6.35
N ILE A 169 -5.09 0.27 -6.16
CA ILE A 169 -4.35 -0.34 -7.27
C ILE A 169 -5.12 -1.59 -7.68
N LYS A 170 -5.59 -1.62 -8.94
CA LYS A 170 -6.21 -2.79 -9.58
C LYS A 170 -5.12 -3.57 -10.30
N PRO A 171 -4.61 -4.67 -9.72
CA PRO A 171 -3.42 -5.30 -10.24
C PRO A 171 -3.69 -6.03 -11.55
N VAL A 172 -2.74 -5.92 -12.48
CA VAL A 172 -2.65 -6.77 -13.69
C VAL A 172 -1.54 -7.81 -13.56
N SER A 173 -0.71 -7.70 -12.52
CA SER A 173 0.32 -8.66 -12.18
C SER A 173 0.52 -8.68 -10.67
N ILE A 174 0.61 -9.89 -10.08
CA ILE A 174 0.96 -10.13 -8.69
C ILE A 174 1.97 -11.28 -8.67
N GLU A 175 3.18 -11.02 -8.20
CA GLU A 175 4.23 -12.04 -8.04
C GLU A 175 4.45 -12.34 -6.57
N PHE A 176 4.51 -13.64 -6.25
CA PHE A 176 4.91 -14.19 -4.96
C PHE A 176 6.29 -14.80 -5.08
N TRP A 177 7.19 -14.39 -4.22
CA TRP A 177 8.57 -14.82 -4.15
C TRP A 177 8.89 -15.34 -2.76
N HIS A 178 9.52 -16.51 -2.68
CA HIS A 178 10.01 -17.08 -1.43
C HIS A 178 11.46 -17.51 -1.57
N ASP A 179 12.26 -17.11 -0.61
CA ASP A 179 13.68 -17.44 -0.60
C ASP A 179 13.94 -18.94 -0.40
N ARG A 180 14.91 -19.46 -1.15
CA ARG A 180 15.39 -20.84 -1.06
C ARG A 180 16.91 -20.87 -1.10
N GLN A 181 17.47 -22.00 -0.65
CA GLN A 181 18.92 -22.24 -0.71
C GLN A 181 19.46 -22.11 -2.13
N PHE A 182 20.73 -21.79 -2.26
CA PHE A 182 21.46 -21.66 -3.53
C PHE A 182 20.85 -20.64 -4.50
N ARG A 183 20.02 -19.70 -3.98
CA ARG A 183 19.26 -18.71 -4.78
C ARG A 183 18.25 -19.33 -5.75
N LEU A 184 17.86 -20.60 -5.55
CA LEU A 184 16.84 -21.28 -6.34
C LEU A 184 15.44 -20.96 -5.81
N HIS A 185 15.11 -19.67 -5.80
CA HIS A 185 13.90 -19.13 -5.19
C HIS A 185 12.63 -19.62 -5.88
N ASP A 186 11.59 -19.93 -5.09
CA ASP A 186 10.27 -20.20 -5.65
C ASP A 186 9.59 -18.90 -6.03
N ARG A 187 9.09 -18.84 -7.27
CA ARG A 187 8.42 -17.67 -7.81
C ARG A 187 7.21 -18.09 -8.63
N ILE A 188 6.06 -17.53 -8.31
CA ILE A 188 4.86 -17.60 -9.16
C ILE A 188 4.37 -16.19 -9.45
N GLU A 189 3.90 -15.96 -10.65
CA GLU A 189 3.29 -14.71 -11.06
C GLU A 189 1.90 -14.98 -11.61
N PHE A 190 0.94 -14.28 -11.06
CA PHE A 190 -0.41 -14.19 -11.62
C PHE A 190 -0.47 -12.97 -12.53
N ARG A 191 -0.92 -13.17 -13.76
CA ARG A 191 -1.04 -12.13 -14.79
C ARG A 191 -2.45 -12.08 -15.34
N ARG A 192 -2.89 -10.90 -15.74
CA ARG A 192 -4.11 -10.71 -16.52
C ARG A 192 -3.93 -9.52 -17.47
N LYS A 193 -4.68 -9.51 -18.58
CA LYS A 193 -4.55 -8.43 -19.60
C LYS A 193 -5.08 -7.09 -19.10
N ASP A 194 -6.15 -7.15 -18.34
CA ASP A 194 -6.83 -6.01 -17.76
C ASP A 194 -7.38 -6.37 -16.36
N PRO A 195 -7.77 -5.38 -15.54
CA PRO A 195 -8.23 -5.62 -14.17
C PRO A 195 -9.49 -6.47 -14.02
N ALA A 196 -10.28 -6.68 -15.08
CA ALA A 196 -11.47 -7.53 -15.07
C ALA A 196 -11.19 -8.95 -15.63
N GLY A 197 -10.00 -9.16 -16.20
CA GLY A 197 -9.63 -10.43 -16.85
C GLY A 197 -9.36 -11.56 -15.86
N ALA A 198 -9.45 -12.78 -16.36
CA ALA A 198 -9.06 -13.98 -15.60
C ALA A 198 -7.55 -14.00 -15.36
N TRP A 199 -7.14 -14.55 -14.22
CA TRP A 199 -5.75 -14.75 -13.86
C TRP A 199 -5.15 -15.94 -14.60
N GLU A 200 -3.98 -15.72 -15.19
CA GLU A 200 -3.07 -16.75 -15.66
C GLU A 200 -1.91 -16.86 -14.65
N LYS A 201 -1.62 -18.07 -14.18
CA LYS A 201 -0.51 -18.36 -13.28
C LYS A 201 0.70 -18.88 -14.06
N VAL A 202 1.86 -18.30 -13.80
CA VAL A 202 3.13 -18.71 -14.44
C VAL A 202 4.18 -18.92 -13.35
N ARG A 203 4.88 -20.06 -13.40
CA ARG A 203 6.06 -20.29 -12.56
C ARG A 203 7.28 -19.63 -13.23
N MET A 204 8.02 -18.86 -12.45
CA MET A 204 9.15 -18.08 -12.94
C MET A 204 10.49 -18.71 -12.53
N TYR A 205 11.50 -18.61 -13.37
CA TYR A 205 12.87 -18.86 -12.94
C TYR A 205 13.30 -17.88 -11.85
N PRO A 206 14.17 -18.31 -10.91
CA PRO A 206 14.70 -17.42 -9.86
C PRO A 206 15.54 -16.26 -10.41
#